data_ea1f890951af04db8abb10c897eb5d26
#
_entry.id   ea1f890951af04db8abb10c897eb5d26
#
_cell.length_a   1.000
_cell.length_b   1.000
_cell.length_c   1.000
_cell.angle_alpha   90.00
_cell.angle_beta   90.00
_cell.angle_gamma   90.00
#
_symmetry.space_group_name_H-M   'P 1'
#
loop_
_entity.id
_entity.type
_entity.pdbx_description
1 polymer ?
#
loop_
_entity_poly.entity_id
_entity_poly.type
_entity_poly.pdbx_seq_one_letter_code
_entity_poly.pdbx_strand_id
1 'polypeptide(L)'
;MTAAGLTALVRDTLARPRAAADTLVKLDLKPDVLWTAAALSIVLAPLSRLPFLLFSSVDSMQGDVAFSPVMIILVRAIVLPLLICAFWIVARVLGGKAEWSHVAVVVIWTELMLGLMSFASSLVALVGGQDLLRLLQTASVLIILWVYVQFLDVVAGFDSVWRAVGGVALAFIG
;
A
#
# COMPACT_ATOMS: atom_id res chain seq x y z
N MET A 1 20.47 -1.79 2.09
CA MET A 1 19.97 -0.39 1.92
C MET A 1 20.39 0.43 3.13
N THR A 2 20.88 1.65 2.93
CA THR A 2 21.14 2.61 4.00
C THR A 2 19.85 3.37 4.36
N ALA A 3 19.76 3.92 5.57
CA ALA A 3 18.59 4.74 5.97
C ALA A 3 18.35 5.91 4.99
N ALA A 4 19.42 6.55 4.49
CA ALA A 4 19.31 7.60 3.49
C ALA A 4 18.71 7.10 2.15
N GLY A 5 19.01 5.87 1.75
CA GLY A 5 18.40 5.25 0.56
C GLY A 5 16.91 4.99 0.74
N LEU A 6 16.49 4.57 1.95
CA LEU A 6 15.08 4.35 2.26
C LEU A 6 14.26 5.65 2.23
N THR A 7 14.78 6.72 2.85
CA THR A 7 14.08 8.03 2.82
C THR A 7 13.99 8.61 1.41
N ALA A 8 15.03 8.44 0.59
CA ALA A 8 15.00 8.83 -0.82
C ALA A 8 13.91 8.03 -1.57
N LEU A 9 13.82 6.72 -1.37
CA LEU A 9 12.82 5.86 -2.02
C LEU A 9 11.39 6.23 -1.59
N VAL A 10 11.14 6.52 -0.32
CA VAL A 10 9.85 7.02 0.18
C VAL A 10 9.46 8.32 -0.52
N ARG A 11 10.38 9.27 -0.60
CA ARG A 11 10.13 10.54 -1.29
C ARG A 11 9.86 10.32 -2.78
N ASP A 12 10.66 9.49 -3.43
CA ASP A 12 10.54 9.23 -4.87
C ASP A 12 9.26 8.45 -5.20
N THR A 13 8.74 7.62 -4.29
CA THR A 13 7.44 6.97 -4.43
C THR A 13 6.30 7.98 -4.60
N LEU A 14 6.36 9.10 -3.89
CA LEU A 14 5.33 10.15 -3.97
C LEU A 14 5.60 11.16 -5.10
N ALA A 15 6.87 11.51 -5.34
CA ALA A 15 7.24 12.53 -6.31
C ALA A 15 7.45 11.99 -7.74
N ARG A 16 7.99 10.77 -7.85
CA ARG A 16 8.36 10.11 -9.12
C ARG A 16 8.10 8.60 -9.05
N PRO A 17 6.83 8.16 -8.96
CA PRO A 17 6.49 6.76 -8.68
C PRO A 17 7.09 5.78 -9.69
N ARG A 18 7.21 6.14 -10.97
CA ARG A 18 7.86 5.30 -11.98
C ARG A 18 9.32 5.00 -11.66
N ALA A 19 10.09 6.02 -11.27
CA ALA A 19 11.50 5.86 -10.90
C ALA A 19 11.66 5.02 -9.62
N ALA A 20 10.73 5.16 -8.68
CA ALA A 20 10.68 4.33 -7.49
C ALA A 20 10.38 2.86 -7.84
N ALA A 21 9.42 2.60 -8.75
CA ALA A 21 9.10 1.26 -9.23
C ALA A 21 10.31 0.60 -9.90
N ASP A 22 10.99 1.31 -10.80
CA ASP A 22 12.21 0.82 -11.45
C ASP A 22 13.31 0.46 -10.42
N THR A 23 13.43 1.27 -9.38
CA THR A 23 14.41 1.01 -8.30
C THR A 23 14.02 -0.24 -7.51
N LEU A 24 12.74 -0.40 -7.17
CA LEU A 24 12.22 -1.55 -6.42
C LEU A 24 12.39 -2.86 -7.20
N VAL A 25 12.07 -2.86 -8.48
CA VAL A 25 12.23 -4.03 -9.36
C VAL A 25 13.70 -4.43 -9.49
N LYS A 26 14.62 -3.46 -9.60
CA LYS A 26 16.07 -3.73 -9.68
C LYS A 26 16.69 -4.25 -8.39
N LEU A 27 15.99 -4.16 -7.25
CA LEU A 27 16.49 -4.70 -5.98
C LEU A 27 16.57 -6.23 -5.98
N ASP A 28 15.86 -6.92 -6.89
CA ASP A 28 15.83 -8.38 -7.05
C ASP A 28 15.84 -9.10 -5.68
N LEU A 29 14.81 -8.77 -4.87
CA LEU A 29 14.74 -9.24 -3.49
C LEU A 29 14.49 -10.74 -3.44
N LYS A 30 15.28 -11.44 -2.62
CA LYS A 30 15.08 -12.88 -2.36
C LYS A 30 13.68 -13.13 -1.77
N PRO A 31 13.06 -14.28 -2.05
CA PRO A 31 11.73 -14.63 -1.53
C PRO A 31 11.60 -14.48 -0.01
N ASP A 32 12.64 -14.85 0.75
CA ASP A 32 12.63 -14.75 2.21
C ASP A 32 12.50 -13.29 2.69
N VAL A 33 13.18 -12.36 1.99
CA VAL A 33 13.08 -10.92 2.29
C VAL A 33 11.69 -10.39 1.95
N LEU A 34 11.09 -10.85 0.84
CA LEU A 34 9.74 -10.48 0.45
C LEU A 34 8.70 -10.91 1.48
N TRP A 35 8.77 -12.17 1.92
CA TRP A 35 7.85 -12.69 2.93
C TRP A 35 8.04 -12.00 4.29
N THR A 36 9.27 -11.68 4.66
CA THR A 36 9.56 -10.91 5.88
C THR A 36 8.97 -9.50 5.79
N ALA A 37 9.14 -8.82 4.65
CA ALA A 37 8.56 -7.50 4.41
C ALA A 37 7.02 -7.54 4.40
N ALA A 38 6.43 -8.58 3.80
CA ALA A 38 4.98 -8.80 3.83
C ALA A 38 4.47 -9.00 5.27
N ALA A 39 5.10 -9.88 6.05
CA ALA A 39 4.75 -10.08 7.45
C ALA A 39 4.86 -8.79 8.27
N LEU A 40 5.93 -8.02 8.04
CA LEU A 40 6.12 -6.73 8.69
C LEU A 40 4.99 -5.75 8.32
N SER A 41 4.59 -5.65 7.06
CA SER A 41 3.51 -4.77 6.61
C SER A 41 2.16 -5.15 7.26
N ILE A 42 1.88 -6.45 7.40
CA ILE A 42 0.68 -6.97 8.05
C ILE A 42 0.65 -6.59 9.53
N VAL A 43 1.77 -6.76 10.24
CA VAL A 43 1.87 -6.44 11.68
C VAL A 43 1.84 -4.93 11.92
N LEU A 44 2.41 -4.13 11.03
CA LEU A 44 2.38 -2.66 11.14
C LEU A 44 0.99 -2.06 10.84
N ALA A 45 0.12 -2.76 10.12
CA ALA A 45 -1.20 -2.25 9.75
C ALA A 45 -2.07 -1.83 10.96
N PRO A 46 -2.22 -2.61 12.05
CA PRO A 46 -2.95 -2.15 13.24
C PRO A 46 -2.25 -1.00 13.97
N LEU A 47 -0.91 -0.93 13.91
CA LEU A 47 -0.14 0.14 14.56
C LEU A 47 -0.43 1.52 13.96
N SER A 48 -0.80 1.58 12.68
CA SER A 48 -1.19 2.84 12.02
C SER A 48 -2.44 3.48 12.64
N ARG A 49 -3.26 2.71 13.36
CA ARG A 49 -4.47 3.18 14.07
C ARG A 49 -4.25 3.47 15.56
N LEU A 50 -3.11 3.08 16.12
CA LEU A 50 -2.81 3.26 17.54
C LEU A 50 -2.98 4.71 18.03
N PRO A 51 -2.47 5.74 17.34
CA PRO A 51 -2.65 7.13 17.81
C PRO A 51 -4.14 7.46 17.99
N PHE A 52 -4.98 7.06 17.05
CA PHE A 52 -6.41 7.29 17.13
C PHE A 52 -7.05 6.53 18.31
N LEU A 53 -6.70 5.25 18.51
CA LEU A 53 -7.25 4.43 19.59
C LEU A 53 -6.85 4.93 20.98
N LEU A 54 -5.64 5.46 21.15
CA LEU A 54 -5.14 5.95 22.43
C LEU A 54 -5.72 7.30 22.85
N PHE A 55 -6.12 8.13 21.88
CA PHE A 55 -6.52 9.51 22.14
C PHE A 55 -7.97 9.82 21.80
N SER A 56 -8.71 8.88 21.19
CA SER A 56 -10.17 9.03 20.97
C SER A 56 -10.92 8.64 22.24
N SER A 57 -11.89 9.47 22.65
CA SER A 57 -12.81 9.12 23.73
C SER A 57 -13.62 7.89 23.34
N VAL A 58 -13.90 7.01 24.32
CA VAL A 58 -14.65 5.75 24.13
C VAL A 58 -16.03 5.97 23.51
N ASP A 59 -16.65 7.14 23.76
CA ASP A 59 -17.95 7.52 23.20
C ASP A 59 -17.95 7.72 21.68
N SER A 60 -16.80 8.04 21.07
CA SER A 60 -16.70 8.18 19.62
C SER A 60 -16.57 6.84 18.88
N MET A 61 -16.41 5.73 19.61
CA MET A 61 -16.23 4.38 19.06
C MET A 61 -17.55 3.61 18.87
N GLN A 62 -18.68 4.12 19.33
CA GLN A 62 -19.97 3.39 19.32
C GLN A 62 -20.59 3.13 17.93
N GLY A 63 -20.01 3.63 16.87
CA GLY A 63 -20.51 3.43 15.48
C GLY A 63 -19.65 2.56 14.59
N ASP A 64 -18.37 2.46 14.85
CA ASP A 64 -17.46 1.61 14.05
C ASP A 64 -17.24 0.28 14.78
N VAL A 65 -17.52 -0.83 14.09
CA VAL A 65 -17.13 -2.17 14.55
C VAL A 65 -15.64 -2.12 14.81
N ALA A 66 -15.26 -2.02 16.10
CA ALA A 66 -13.87 -2.00 16.52
C ALA A 66 -13.27 -3.38 16.20
N PHE A 67 -12.75 -3.54 14.99
CA PHE A 67 -12.04 -4.75 14.63
C PHE A 67 -10.86 -4.91 15.59
N SER A 68 -10.86 -6.01 16.32
CA SER A 68 -9.71 -6.42 17.13
C SER A 68 -8.43 -6.32 16.28
N PRO A 69 -7.30 -5.85 16.82
CA PRO A 69 -6.02 -5.84 16.12
C PRO A 69 -5.69 -7.21 15.49
N VAL A 70 -6.07 -8.29 16.14
CA VAL A 70 -5.93 -9.67 15.65
C VAL A 70 -6.75 -9.87 14.37
N MET A 71 -7.99 -9.38 14.34
CA MET A 71 -8.84 -9.48 13.14
C MET A 71 -8.25 -8.69 11.97
N ILE A 72 -7.69 -7.52 12.22
CA ILE A 72 -7.01 -6.71 11.18
C ILE A 72 -5.82 -7.50 10.61
N ILE A 73 -5.00 -8.12 11.47
CA ILE A 73 -3.86 -8.94 11.05
C ILE A 73 -4.33 -10.13 10.21
N LEU A 74 -5.37 -10.85 10.64
CA LEU A 74 -5.90 -12.00 9.91
C LEU A 74 -6.45 -11.62 8.53
N VAL A 75 -7.25 -10.56 8.48
CA VAL A 75 -7.78 -10.06 7.20
C VAL A 75 -6.64 -9.62 6.28
N ARG A 76 -5.66 -8.88 6.77
CA ARG A 76 -4.50 -8.46 5.98
C ARG A 76 -3.65 -9.63 5.51
N ALA A 77 -3.47 -10.67 6.34
CA ALA A 77 -2.73 -11.87 5.96
C ALA A 77 -3.37 -12.64 4.79
N ILE A 78 -4.69 -12.53 4.64
CA ILE A 78 -5.43 -13.12 3.51
C ILE A 78 -5.47 -12.16 2.32
N VAL A 79 -5.79 -10.90 2.56
CA VAL A 79 -6.00 -9.91 1.49
C VAL A 79 -4.70 -9.58 0.75
N LEU A 80 -3.56 -9.48 1.44
CA LEU A 80 -2.29 -9.11 0.80
C LEU A 80 -1.84 -10.12 -0.27
N PRO A 81 -1.79 -11.44 -0.02
CA PRO A 81 -1.49 -12.42 -1.07
C PRO A 81 -2.51 -12.41 -2.20
N LEU A 82 -3.80 -12.27 -1.89
CA LEU A 82 -4.84 -12.18 -2.92
C LEU A 82 -4.65 -10.95 -3.81
N LEU A 83 -4.29 -9.82 -3.22
CA LEU A 83 -4.02 -8.59 -3.95
C LEU A 83 -2.81 -8.77 -4.90
N ILE A 84 -1.72 -9.40 -4.42
CA ILE A 84 -0.56 -9.71 -5.26
C ILE A 84 -0.97 -10.62 -6.42
N CYS A 85 -1.76 -11.68 -6.15
CA CYS A 85 -2.29 -12.57 -7.18
C CYS A 85 -3.15 -11.81 -8.19
N ALA A 86 -4.08 -10.98 -7.72
CA ALA A 86 -4.97 -10.20 -8.57
C ALA A 86 -4.18 -9.28 -9.51
N PHE A 87 -3.23 -8.52 -8.98
CA PHE A 87 -2.39 -7.64 -9.80
C PHE A 87 -1.54 -8.42 -10.81
N TRP A 88 -0.99 -9.56 -10.41
CA TRP A 88 -0.20 -10.40 -11.33
C TRP A 88 -1.07 -10.99 -12.45
N ILE A 89 -2.25 -11.53 -12.13
CA ILE A 89 -3.19 -12.08 -13.12
C ILE A 89 -3.64 -10.98 -14.10
N VAL A 90 -4.05 -9.83 -13.56
CA VAL A 90 -4.51 -8.69 -14.36
C VAL A 90 -3.40 -8.20 -15.29
N ALA A 91 -2.17 -8.05 -14.78
CA ALA A 91 -1.04 -7.66 -15.59
C ALA A 91 -0.81 -8.64 -16.77
N ARG A 92 -0.93 -9.96 -16.51
CA ARG A 92 -0.80 -11.00 -17.54
C ARG A 92 -1.95 -10.99 -18.55
N VAL A 93 -3.19 -10.87 -18.09
CA VAL A 93 -4.39 -10.81 -18.95
C VAL A 93 -4.35 -9.61 -19.90
N LEU A 94 -3.85 -8.47 -19.42
CA LEU A 94 -3.69 -7.26 -20.23
C LEU A 94 -2.47 -7.28 -21.17
N GLY A 95 -1.76 -8.42 -21.24
CA GLY A 95 -0.64 -8.62 -22.15
C GLY A 95 0.71 -8.14 -21.61
N GLY A 96 0.80 -7.84 -20.31
CA GLY A 96 2.06 -7.48 -19.65
C GLY A 96 2.98 -8.69 -19.43
N LYS A 97 4.27 -8.43 -19.23
CA LYS A 97 5.31 -9.43 -18.95
C LYS A 97 5.70 -9.46 -17.47
N ALA A 98 4.77 -9.08 -16.58
CA ALA A 98 5.03 -8.98 -15.15
C ALA A 98 5.50 -10.32 -14.55
N GLU A 99 6.60 -10.29 -13.83
CA GLU A 99 7.05 -11.39 -12.98
C GLU A 99 6.39 -11.29 -11.60
N TRP A 100 6.08 -12.45 -11.01
CA TRP A 100 5.45 -12.53 -9.69
C TRP A 100 6.23 -11.75 -8.61
N SER A 101 7.56 -11.93 -8.59
CA SER A 101 8.46 -11.28 -7.64
C SER A 101 8.39 -9.76 -7.71
N HIS A 102 8.39 -9.21 -8.92
CA HIS A 102 8.31 -7.77 -9.15
C HIS A 102 6.97 -7.19 -8.71
N VAL A 103 5.86 -7.90 -9.01
CA VAL A 103 4.52 -7.50 -8.54
C VAL A 103 4.46 -7.53 -7.03
N ALA A 104 4.98 -8.59 -6.39
CA ALA A 104 4.99 -8.73 -4.94
C ALA A 104 5.76 -7.60 -4.25
N VAL A 105 6.98 -7.26 -4.74
CA VAL A 105 7.78 -6.14 -4.19
C VAL A 105 6.98 -4.85 -4.22
N VAL A 106 6.37 -4.54 -5.35
CA VAL A 106 5.65 -3.29 -5.58
C VAL A 106 4.40 -3.21 -4.71
N VAL A 107 3.62 -4.29 -4.60
CA VAL A 107 2.40 -4.32 -3.77
C VAL A 107 2.76 -4.20 -2.29
N ILE A 108 3.74 -4.97 -1.81
CA ILE A 108 4.20 -4.91 -0.40
C ILE A 108 4.71 -3.51 -0.07
N TRP A 109 5.50 -2.90 -0.95
CA TRP A 109 6.00 -1.54 -0.77
C TRP A 109 4.86 -0.53 -0.68
N THR A 110 3.87 -0.63 -1.57
CA THR A 110 2.72 0.28 -1.58
C THR A 110 1.87 0.14 -0.32
N GLU A 111 1.69 -1.09 0.21
CA GLU A 111 1.03 -1.33 1.49
C GLU A 111 1.80 -0.71 2.66
N LEU A 112 3.13 -0.80 2.67
CA LEU A 112 3.97 -0.12 3.67
C LEU A 112 3.80 1.41 3.60
N MET A 113 3.75 1.97 2.39
CA MET A 113 3.52 3.41 2.19
C MET A 113 2.13 3.82 2.68
N LEU A 114 1.09 3.04 2.37
CA LEU A 114 -0.26 3.29 2.88
C LEU A 114 -0.31 3.24 4.41
N GLY A 115 0.35 2.28 5.03
CA GLY A 115 0.49 2.18 6.49
C GLY A 115 1.17 3.41 7.09
N LEU A 116 2.27 3.86 6.49
CA LEU A 116 2.99 5.05 6.93
C LEU A 116 2.15 6.33 6.78
N MET A 117 1.46 6.50 5.67
CA MET A 117 0.56 7.64 5.44
C MET A 117 -0.62 7.61 6.42
N SER A 118 -1.20 6.45 6.69
CA SER A 118 -2.29 6.28 7.67
C SER A 118 -1.83 6.61 9.07
N PHE A 119 -0.63 6.19 9.47
CA PHE A 119 -0.04 6.54 10.77
C PHE A 119 0.18 8.04 10.89
N ALA A 120 0.79 8.67 9.89
CA ALA A 120 1.00 10.12 9.86
C ALA A 120 -0.33 10.89 9.92
N SER A 121 -1.34 10.46 9.16
CA SER A 121 -2.68 11.04 9.18
C SER A 121 -3.34 10.93 10.55
N SER A 122 -3.17 9.79 11.23
CA SER A 122 -3.70 9.58 12.58
C SER A 122 -3.04 10.53 13.61
N LEU A 123 -1.74 10.78 13.49
CA LEU A 123 -1.05 11.76 14.36
C LEU A 123 -1.55 13.20 14.13
N VAL A 124 -1.71 13.59 12.88
CA VAL A 124 -2.22 14.93 12.53
C VAL A 124 -3.66 15.12 13.00
N ALA A 125 -4.46 14.06 12.94
CA ALA A 125 -5.86 14.09 13.39
C ALA A 125 -6.05 14.29 14.89
N LEU A 126 -5.02 14.02 15.71
CA LEU A 126 -5.05 14.33 17.15
C LEU A 126 -5.27 15.83 17.41
N VAL A 127 -4.81 16.68 16.50
CA VAL A 127 -4.94 18.15 16.63
C VAL A 127 -6.15 18.65 15.81
N GLY A 128 -6.39 18.07 14.64
CA GLY A 128 -7.39 18.55 13.68
C GLY A 128 -8.75 17.85 13.72
N GLY A 129 -8.90 16.82 14.57
CA GLY A 129 -10.16 16.11 14.74
C GLY A 129 -10.50 15.10 13.61
N GLN A 130 -11.70 14.53 13.70
CA GLN A 130 -12.14 13.43 12.82
C GLN A 130 -12.35 13.85 11.36
N ASP A 131 -12.77 15.06 11.10
CA ASP A 131 -13.02 15.53 9.72
C ASP A 131 -11.70 15.66 8.95
N LEU A 132 -10.66 16.17 9.62
CA LEU A 132 -9.32 16.23 9.04
C LEU A 132 -8.77 14.82 8.79
N LEU A 133 -9.01 13.87 9.71
CA LEU A 133 -8.63 12.47 9.53
C LEU A 133 -9.26 11.87 8.27
N ARG A 134 -10.59 12.03 8.09
CA ARG A 134 -11.31 11.52 6.91
C ARG A 134 -10.76 12.11 5.62
N LEU A 135 -10.51 13.42 5.61
CA LEU A 135 -9.94 14.11 4.45
C LEU A 135 -8.54 13.58 4.10
N LEU A 136 -7.67 13.44 5.09
CA LEU A 136 -6.31 12.92 4.91
C LEU A 136 -6.32 11.45 4.47
N GLN A 137 -7.21 10.63 5.02
CA GLN A 137 -7.35 9.23 4.60
C GLN A 137 -7.84 9.13 3.16
N THR A 138 -8.86 9.92 2.77
CA THR A 138 -9.33 9.95 1.39
C THR A 138 -8.23 10.40 0.43
N ALA A 139 -7.50 11.45 0.77
CA ALA A 139 -6.36 11.90 -0.02
C ALA A 139 -5.28 10.81 -0.14
N SER A 140 -4.98 10.11 0.95
CA SER A 140 -4.00 9.01 0.96
C SER A 140 -4.41 7.87 0.02
N VAL A 141 -5.70 7.49 0.03
CA VAL A 141 -6.22 6.45 -0.87
C VAL A 141 -6.06 6.88 -2.34
N LEU A 142 -6.40 8.12 -2.68
CA LEU A 142 -6.25 8.62 -4.05
C LEU A 142 -4.78 8.63 -4.51
N ILE A 143 -3.87 9.07 -3.63
CA ILE A 143 -2.43 9.07 -3.92
C ILE A 143 -1.94 7.63 -4.14
N ILE A 144 -2.33 6.69 -3.28
CA ILE A 144 -1.91 5.30 -3.38
C ILE A 144 -2.48 4.63 -4.63
N LEU A 145 -3.73 4.89 -5.01
CA LEU A 145 -4.29 4.41 -6.27
C LEU A 145 -3.49 4.92 -7.48
N TRP A 146 -3.11 6.19 -7.46
CA TRP A 146 -2.23 6.75 -8.48
C TRP A 146 -0.85 6.05 -8.51
N VAL A 147 -0.26 5.78 -7.35
CA VAL A 147 1.01 5.04 -7.24
C VAL A 147 0.86 3.64 -7.80
N TYR A 148 -0.23 2.92 -7.48
CA TYR A 148 -0.51 1.59 -8.05
C TYR A 148 -0.58 1.60 -9.57
N VAL A 149 -1.24 2.60 -10.18
CA VAL A 149 -1.31 2.73 -11.64
C VAL A 149 0.10 2.88 -12.24
N GLN A 150 0.93 3.77 -11.67
CA GLN A 150 2.28 4.00 -12.18
C GLN A 150 3.18 2.78 -11.99
N PHE A 151 3.04 2.09 -10.85
CA PHE A 151 3.81 0.91 -10.53
C PHE A 151 3.43 -0.27 -11.42
N LEU A 152 2.14 -0.50 -11.65
CA LEU A 152 1.66 -1.55 -12.53
C LEU A 152 2.11 -1.30 -13.99
N ASP A 153 2.10 -0.05 -14.44
CA ASP A 153 2.58 0.34 -15.77
C ASP A 153 4.05 -0.07 -15.97
N VAL A 154 4.91 0.21 -14.98
CA VAL A 154 6.34 -0.15 -15.02
C VAL A 154 6.54 -1.66 -14.97
N VAL A 155 5.90 -2.36 -14.00
CA VAL A 155 6.11 -3.80 -13.79
C VAL A 155 5.55 -4.64 -14.93
N ALA A 156 4.41 -4.24 -15.49
CA ALA A 156 3.78 -4.94 -16.62
C ALA A 156 4.39 -4.55 -17.97
N GLY A 157 5.06 -3.39 -18.05
CA GLY A 157 5.62 -2.87 -19.30
C GLY A 157 4.54 -2.54 -20.32
N PHE A 158 3.46 -1.87 -19.89
CA PHE A 158 2.37 -1.53 -20.79
C PHE A 158 2.76 -0.39 -21.74
N ASP A 159 2.27 -0.46 -22.99
CA ASP A 159 2.42 0.60 -23.98
C ASP A 159 1.49 1.81 -23.71
N SER A 160 0.55 1.68 -22.77
CA SER A 160 -0.48 2.69 -22.50
C SER A 160 -0.87 2.71 -21.02
N VAL A 161 -0.79 3.89 -20.40
CA VAL A 161 -1.22 4.13 -19.02
C VAL A 161 -2.69 3.75 -18.77
N TRP A 162 -3.55 3.85 -19.79
CA TRP A 162 -4.96 3.46 -19.70
C TRP A 162 -5.15 1.97 -19.43
N ARG A 163 -4.23 1.11 -19.90
CA ARG A 163 -4.24 -0.32 -19.56
C ARG A 163 -3.90 -0.53 -18.08
N ALA A 164 -2.97 0.23 -17.54
CA ALA A 164 -2.65 0.20 -16.12
C ALA A 164 -3.83 0.68 -15.26
N VAL A 165 -4.52 1.75 -15.67
CA VAL A 165 -5.74 2.25 -14.98
C VAL A 165 -6.83 1.18 -14.98
N GLY A 166 -7.11 0.58 -16.15
CA GLY A 166 -8.07 -0.52 -16.26
C GLY A 166 -7.67 -1.73 -15.42
N GLY A 167 -6.37 -2.04 -15.37
CA GLY A 167 -5.82 -3.12 -14.57
C GLY A 167 -6.01 -2.90 -13.07
N VAL A 168 -5.70 -1.73 -12.57
CA VAL A 168 -5.93 -1.38 -11.16
C VAL A 168 -7.42 -1.46 -10.83
N ALA A 169 -8.29 -0.89 -11.68
CA ALA A 169 -9.74 -0.95 -11.47
C ALA A 169 -10.23 -2.41 -11.40
N LEU A 170 -9.80 -3.27 -12.33
CA LEU A 170 -10.17 -4.70 -12.32
C LEU A 170 -9.65 -5.43 -11.08
N ALA A 171 -8.44 -5.15 -10.61
CA ALA A 171 -7.87 -5.79 -9.43
C ALA A 171 -8.59 -5.43 -8.12
N PHE A 172 -9.27 -4.29 -8.05
CA PHE A 172 -10.02 -3.85 -6.86
C PHE A 172 -11.53 -4.16 -6.92
N ILE A 173 -12.09 -4.46 -8.11
CA ILE A 173 -13.53 -4.74 -8.30
C ILE A 173 -13.80 -6.24 -8.37
N GLY A 174 -12.84 -7.04 -8.87
CA GLY A 174 -12.96 -8.50 -9.01
C GLY A 174 -12.56 -9.24 -7.76
#